data_21a85452fe7d1e1811d2a85d06566047
#
_entry.id   21a85452fe7d1e1811d2a85d06566047
#
_cell.length_a   1.000
_cell.length_b   1.000
_cell.length_c   1.000
_cell.angle_alpha   90.00
_cell.angle_beta   90.00
_cell.angle_gamma   90.00
#
_symmetry.space_group_name_H-M   'P 1'
#
loop_
_entity.id
_entity.type
_entity.pdbx_description
1 polymer ?
#
loop_
_entity_poly.entity_id
_entity_poly.type
_entity_poly.pdbx_seq_one_letter_code
_entity_poly.pdbx_strand_id
1 'polypeptide(L)'
;MSKKTERQLSSAATQRAAFSFTRRTLLRTAAATAALAAGPAFIKRGFASSGEVNVYAWSDYVWPEQIKSFEKATGIKVNLSKYGSNDEVLTKLKASKGKGFDIIFPSVDTGPTWYQSGDLLQPIDESKVNVDMILPTLWKKSKKLGGVFRRKRYLVPHDWGTEAMIYDSSQRDYKYGTLSYSDLWSEENKGLVTVRQKSSFMGIGLYLDRIGEVPSNRMLDTYKDEASMRAVWDKLLVFAIEHKKWVRQFWNNTQDTLNAFYQNNAVIGQCWDGPSLRMMKETDGKLRYLMPVEGGLGWLDTMAIPSGAANVENAYAFINHLLTPKMGGIFANNSGYNSAVVGANEYLESDSKKVFAEAYPEDAIDRLWWWAPQPAWWSAARAQYVDKLNAA
;
A
#
# COMPACT_ATOMS: atom_id res chain seq x y z
N MET A 1 68.68 3.36 3.94
CA MET A 1 68.23 4.69 4.43
C MET A 1 67.06 5.10 3.60
N SER A 2 65.96 5.30 4.05
CA SER A 2 65.14 5.91 5.05
C SER A 2 63.70 5.90 4.50
N LYS A 3 62.77 5.18 5.08
CA LYS A 3 61.61 5.51 5.91
C LYS A 3 60.70 6.68 5.42
N LYS A 4 59.42 6.29 5.28
CA LYS A 4 58.19 7.07 5.56
C LYS A 4 57.66 8.02 4.47
N THR A 5 56.51 7.74 3.87
CA THR A 5 55.24 8.29 4.41
C THR A 5 54.06 7.57 3.78
N GLU A 6 53.39 6.74 4.55
CA GLU A 6 52.01 6.35 4.35
C GLU A 6 51.11 7.57 4.62
N ARG A 7 50.30 7.95 3.64
CA ARG A 7 49.15 8.84 3.87
C ARG A 7 47.89 8.03 3.69
N GLN A 8 47.24 7.83 4.82
CA GLN A 8 45.89 7.31 4.96
C GLN A 8 44.91 8.07 4.07
N LEU A 9 44.30 7.35 3.12
CA LEU A 9 43.04 7.78 2.52
C LEU A 9 41.94 7.25 3.41
N SER A 10 41.41 8.16 4.22
CA SER A 10 40.18 7.98 4.98
C SER A 10 39.00 7.75 4.02
N SER A 11 38.55 6.51 3.92
CA SER A 11 37.31 6.19 3.25
C SER A 11 36.14 6.71 4.10
N ALA A 12 35.48 7.74 3.63
CA ALA A 12 34.17 8.13 4.14
C ALA A 12 33.17 7.02 3.77
N ALA A 13 33.01 6.06 4.66
CA ALA A 13 31.92 5.09 4.59
C ALA A 13 30.61 5.84 4.81
N THR A 14 29.88 6.10 3.72
CA THR A 14 28.51 6.57 3.78
C THR A 14 27.69 5.47 4.47
N GLN A 15 27.35 5.68 5.74
CA GLN A 15 26.43 4.82 6.48
C GLN A 15 25.06 4.88 5.78
N ARG A 16 24.78 3.89 4.95
CA ARG A 16 23.42 3.56 4.53
C ARG A 16 22.69 3.07 5.77
N ALA A 17 21.86 3.90 6.35
CA ALA A 17 20.90 3.47 7.36
C ALA A 17 19.84 2.60 6.68
N ALA A 18 20.14 1.32 6.53
CA ALA A 18 19.14 0.31 6.21
C ALA A 18 18.23 0.19 7.44
N PHE A 19 16.97 0.64 7.31
CA PHE A 19 15.96 0.39 8.33
C PHE A 19 15.43 -1.01 8.12
N SER A 20 15.92 -1.99 8.90
CA SER A 20 15.40 -3.34 8.89
C SER A 20 14.09 -3.42 9.66
N PHE A 21 13.07 -4.01 9.01
CA PHE A 21 11.84 -4.45 9.65
C PHE A 21 11.96 -5.95 9.89
N THR A 22 12.45 -6.36 11.04
CA THR A 22 12.45 -7.78 11.32
C THR A 22 11.05 -8.22 11.78
N ARG A 23 10.65 -9.43 11.37
CA ARG A 23 9.48 -10.13 11.90
C ARG A 23 9.41 -10.07 13.43
N ARG A 24 10.57 -10.12 14.09
CA ARG A 24 10.70 -9.95 15.55
C ARG A 24 10.35 -8.54 16.02
N THR A 25 10.63 -7.49 15.25
CA THR A 25 10.34 -6.10 15.64
C THR A 25 8.83 -5.82 15.54
N LEU A 26 8.16 -6.30 14.49
CA LEU A 26 6.69 -6.21 14.37
C LEU A 26 5.95 -7.06 15.42
N LEU A 27 6.50 -8.23 15.79
CA LEU A 27 5.89 -9.12 16.77
C LEU A 27 6.30 -8.78 18.22
N ARG A 28 7.49 -8.20 18.46
CA ARG A 28 7.97 -7.87 19.81
C ARG A 28 7.45 -6.55 20.37
N THR A 29 7.06 -5.58 19.52
CA THR A 29 6.33 -4.39 19.97
C THR A 29 4.93 -4.74 20.49
N ALA A 30 4.39 -5.91 20.12
CA ALA A 30 3.12 -6.40 20.66
C ALA A 30 3.23 -7.03 22.06
N ALA A 31 4.46 -7.38 22.52
CA ALA A 31 4.65 -8.11 23.78
C ALA A 31 4.95 -7.24 25.01
N ALA A 32 5.07 -5.92 24.88
CA ALA A 32 5.52 -5.02 25.96
C ALA A 32 4.42 -4.20 26.63
N THR A 33 3.13 -4.40 26.31
CA THR A 33 2.01 -3.71 26.98
C THR A 33 0.85 -4.65 27.29
N ALA A 34 1.12 -5.67 28.09
CA ALA A 34 0.07 -6.34 28.85
C ALA A 34 -0.25 -5.46 30.06
N ALA A 35 -1.47 -4.93 30.07
CA ALA A 35 -2.25 -4.32 31.14
C ALA A 35 -2.62 -2.83 30.90
N LEU A 36 -3.48 -2.60 29.93
CA LEU A 36 -4.48 -1.55 30.09
C LEU A 36 -5.83 -2.20 29.80
N ALA A 37 -6.59 -2.47 30.86
CA ALA A 37 -8.01 -2.79 30.75
C ALA A 37 -8.66 -1.68 29.92
N ALA A 38 -8.94 -1.95 28.64
CA ALA A 38 -9.63 -1.05 27.77
C ALA A 38 -11.08 -0.96 28.23
N GLY A 39 -11.33 -0.08 29.19
CA GLY A 39 -12.64 0.52 29.34
C GLY A 39 -13.00 1.22 28.00
N PRO A 40 -14.27 1.30 27.63
CA PRO A 40 -14.66 2.01 26.41
C PRO A 40 -14.08 3.42 26.48
N ALA A 41 -13.28 3.80 25.46
CA ALA A 41 -12.77 5.15 25.35
C ALA A 41 -13.99 6.07 25.28
N PHE A 42 -14.28 6.76 26.37
CA PHE A 42 -15.36 7.73 26.43
C PHE A 42 -15.02 8.85 25.45
N ILE A 43 -15.66 8.85 24.29
CA ILE A 43 -15.74 10.03 23.43
C ILE A 43 -16.46 11.08 24.28
N LYS A 44 -15.72 12.10 24.75
CA LYS A 44 -16.30 13.19 25.51
C LYS A 44 -17.43 13.81 24.66
N ARG A 45 -18.68 13.64 25.10
CA ARG A 45 -19.83 14.33 24.55
C ARG A 45 -19.59 15.84 24.70
N GLY A 46 -19.36 16.54 23.59
CA GLY A 46 -19.08 17.99 23.64
C GLY A 46 -19.09 18.72 22.32
N PHE A 47 -19.44 18.04 21.21
CA PHE A 47 -19.47 18.71 19.90
C PHE A 47 -20.91 18.66 19.34
N ALA A 48 -21.34 19.78 18.76
CA ALA A 48 -22.55 19.82 17.94
C ALA A 48 -22.27 18.94 16.70
N SER A 49 -22.61 17.65 16.80
CA SER A 49 -22.47 16.71 15.69
C SER A 49 -23.60 16.97 14.69
N SER A 50 -23.26 17.02 13.40
CA SER A 50 -24.25 17.04 12.31
C SER A 50 -25.08 15.73 12.26
N GLY A 51 -24.70 14.74 13.07
CA GLY A 51 -25.31 13.42 13.07
C GLY A 51 -24.81 12.48 11.97
N GLU A 52 -23.88 12.90 11.12
CA GLU A 52 -23.32 12.07 10.04
C GLU A 52 -21.86 12.30 9.75
N VAL A 53 -21.23 11.34 9.06
CA VAL A 53 -19.89 11.43 8.46
C VAL A 53 -19.91 10.83 7.05
N ASN A 54 -19.40 11.57 6.08
CA ASN A 54 -19.34 11.18 4.68
C ASN A 54 -17.96 10.60 4.36
N VAL A 55 -17.89 9.30 4.13
CA VAL A 55 -16.67 8.53 3.93
C VAL A 55 -16.53 8.13 2.48
N TYR A 56 -15.38 8.39 1.86
CA TYR A 56 -15.05 7.94 0.51
C TYR A 56 -13.79 7.08 0.57
N ALA A 57 -13.94 5.77 0.39
CA ALA A 57 -12.93 4.78 0.66
C ALA A 57 -12.72 3.81 -0.52
N TRP A 58 -11.59 3.13 -0.52
CA TRP A 58 -11.39 1.95 -1.35
C TRP A 58 -12.48 0.91 -1.06
N SER A 59 -12.78 0.05 -2.03
CA SER A 59 -13.89 -0.92 -1.96
C SER A 59 -13.83 -1.83 -0.73
N ASP A 60 -12.62 -2.15 -0.26
CA ASP A 60 -12.36 -3.14 0.79
C ASP A 60 -11.86 -2.52 2.11
N TYR A 61 -12.01 -1.20 2.33
CA TYR A 61 -11.41 -0.53 3.50
C TYR A 61 -12.36 -0.29 4.66
N VAL A 62 -13.65 -0.18 4.39
CA VAL A 62 -14.66 0.05 5.43
C VAL A 62 -15.75 -1.00 5.33
N TRP A 63 -15.90 -1.78 6.40
CA TRP A 63 -16.77 -2.95 6.47
C TRP A 63 -18.03 -2.67 7.31
N PRO A 64 -19.14 -3.38 7.05
CA PRO A 64 -20.42 -3.17 7.76
C PRO A 64 -20.31 -3.29 9.28
N GLU A 65 -19.44 -4.18 9.78
CA GLU A 65 -19.21 -4.38 11.22
C GLU A 65 -18.58 -3.16 11.87
N GLN A 66 -17.63 -2.52 11.18
CA GLN A 66 -16.98 -1.28 11.65
C GLN A 66 -17.99 -0.13 11.68
N ILE A 67 -18.81 0.00 10.63
CA ILE A 67 -19.88 1.01 10.55
C ILE A 67 -20.88 0.83 11.69
N LYS A 68 -21.44 -0.37 11.82
CA LYS A 68 -22.41 -0.67 12.88
C LYS A 68 -21.86 -0.41 14.28
N SER A 69 -20.58 -0.78 14.49
CA SER A 69 -19.90 -0.52 15.76
C SER A 69 -19.76 0.97 16.04
N PHE A 70 -19.39 1.76 15.05
CA PHE A 70 -19.27 3.22 15.17
C PHE A 70 -20.60 3.90 15.42
N GLU A 71 -21.61 3.60 14.62
CA GLU A 71 -22.96 4.19 14.73
C GLU A 71 -23.59 3.87 16.09
N LYS A 72 -23.41 2.63 16.58
CA LYS A 72 -23.88 2.22 17.92
C LYS A 72 -23.16 2.99 19.05
N ALA A 73 -21.87 3.22 18.89
CA ALA A 73 -21.06 3.89 19.93
C ALA A 73 -21.29 5.39 19.99
N THR A 74 -21.58 6.04 18.85
CA THR A 74 -21.59 7.50 18.72
C THR A 74 -22.95 8.10 18.39
N GLY A 75 -23.84 7.35 17.77
CA GLY A 75 -25.09 7.85 17.17
C GLY A 75 -24.86 8.62 15.86
N ILE A 76 -23.62 8.64 15.33
CA ILE A 76 -23.26 9.32 14.08
C ILE A 76 -23.45 8.32 12.94
N LYS A 77 -24.23 8.68 11.94
CA LYS A 77 -24.47 7.87 10.74
C LYS A 77 -23.28 7.93 9.80
N VAL A 78 -22.89 6.78 9.23
CA VAL A 78 -21.83 6.69 8.21
C VAL A 78 -22.42 6.60 6.82
N ASN A 79 -22.14 7.59 5.96
CA ASN A 79 -22.47 7.57 4.54
C ASN A 79 -21.23 7.15 3.75
N LEU A 80 -21.16 5.86 3.36
CA LEU A 80 -20.02 5.30 2.66
C LEU A 80 -20.20 5.36 1.14
N SER A 81 -19.23 5.96 0.45
CA SER A 81 -19.00 5.88 -1.00
C SER A 81 -17.70 5.15 -1.28
N LYS A 82 -17.59 4.47 -2.42
CA LYS A 82 -16.42 3.66 -2.77
C LYS A 82 -15.75 4.15 -4.05
N TYR A 83 -14.43 3.93 -4.16
CA TYR A 83 -13.63 4.20 -5.36
C TYR A 83 -12.61 3.08 -5.63
N GLY A 84 -12.04 3.08 -6.85
CA GLY A 84 -11.10 2.07 -7.32
C GLY A 84 -9.67 2.57 -7.51
N SER A 85 -9.41 3.90 -7.45
CA SER A 85 -8.07 4.44 -7.66
C SER A 85 -7.86 5.80 -7.01
N ASN A 86 -6.59 6.14 -6.65
CA ASN A 86 -6.22 7.48 -6.19
C ASN A 86 -6.54 8.56 -7.25
N ASP A 87 -6.44 8.24 -8.54
CA ASP A 87 -6.73 9.18 -9.63
C ASP A 87 -8.22 9.55 -9.67
N GLU A 88 -9.11 8.58 -9.38
CA GLU A 88 -10.55 8.79 -9.28
C GLU A 88 -10.91 9.75 -8.15
N VAL A 89 -10.43 9.48 -6.93
CA VAL A 89 -10.73 10.33 -5.78
C VAL A 89 -10.12 11.72 -5.94
N LEU A 90 -8.91 11.83 -6.51
CA LEU A 90 -8.27 13.11 -6.80
C LEU A 90 -9.10 13.95 -7.79
N THR A 91 -9.56 13.34 -8.87
CA THR A 91 -10.39 13.98 -9.89
C THR A 91 -11.70 14.51 -9.28
N LYS A 92 -12.36 13.66 -8.46
CA LYS A 92 -13.62 14.03 -7.80
C LYS A 92 -13.44 15.19 -6.81
N LEU A 93 -12.38 15.15 -6.00
CA LEU A 93 -12.10 16.23 -5.05
C LEU A 93 -11.67 17.52 -5.72
N LYS A 94 -10.93 17.47 -6.82
CA LYS A 94 -10.62 18.67 -7.63
C LYS A 94 -11.91 19.31 -8.16
N ALA A 95 -12.82 18.52 -8.73
CA ALA A 95 -14.09 19.00 -9.26
C ALA A 95 -14.99 19.61 -8.18
N SER A 96 -15.01 19.03 -6.97
CA SER A 96 -15.81 19.50 -5.83
C SER A 96 -15.10 20.52 -4.95
N LYS A 97 -13.84 20.88 -5.26
CA LYS A 97 -12.98 21.76 -4.42
C LYS A 97 -12.86 21.23 -2.98
N GLY A 98 -12.65 19.92 -2.84
CA GLY A 98 -12.51 19.24 -1.55
C GLY A 98 -13.82 19.03 -0.77
N LYS A 99 -14.98 19.33 -1.36
CA LYS A 99 -16.28 19.19 -0.68
C LYS A 99 -16.95 17.85 -0.95
N GLY A 100 -17.94 17.50 -0.10
CA GLY A 100 -18.80 16.35 -0.27
C GLY A 100 -18.34 15.09 0.48
N PHE A 101 -17.13 15.09 1.01
CA PHE A 101 -16.62 14.02 1.86
C PHE A 101 -15.90 14.59 3.07
N ASP A 102 -15.93 13.84 4.17
CA ASP A 102 -15.27 14.21 5.44
C ASP A 102 -13.99 13.40 5.66
N ILE A 103 -13.93 12.18 5.08
CA ILE A 103 -12.75 11.32 5.12
C ILE A 103 -12.53 10.69 3.75
N ILE A 104 -11.27 10.63 3.34
CA ILE A 104 -10.80 9.85 2.18
C ILE A 104 -9.61 8.99 2.59
N PHE A 105 -9.28 7.98 1.76
CA PHE A 105 -8.21 7.01 2.05
C PHE A 105 -7.12 6.99 0.96
N PRO A 106 -6.32 8.06 0.82
CA PRO A 106 -5.28 8.10 -0.20
C PRO A 106 -4.05 7.28 0.19
N SER A 107 -3.36 6.73 -0.84
CA SER A 107 -2.04 6.15 -0.64
C SER A 107 -1.03 7.25 -0.28
N VAL A 108 -0.16 6.97 0.69
CA VAL A 108 0.75 7.96 1.28
C VAL A 108 1.72 8.57 0.26
N ASP A 109 2.15 7.79 -0.72
CA ASP A 109 3.08 8.21 -1.77
C ASP A 109 2.46 9.24 -2.74
N THR A 110 1.13 9.30 -2.81
CA THR A 110 0.41 10.32 -3.59
C THR A 110 0.30 11.68 -2.86
N GLY A 111 0.75 11.76 -1.61
CA GLY A 111 0.73 12.98 -0.79
C GLY A 111 1.13 14.26 -1.53
N PRO A 112 2.30 14.30 -2.21
CA PRO A 112 2.72 15.49 -2.95
C PRO A 112 1.69 15.99 -3.97
N THR A 113 0.98 15.11 -4.63
CA THR A 113 -0.09 15.46 -5.60
C THR A 113 -1.25 16.22 -4.93
N TRP A 114 -1.63 15.80 -3.72
CA TRP A 114 -2.72 16.45 -2.95
C TRP A 114 -2.37 17.86 -2.49
N TYR A 115 -1.12 18.05 -2.05
CA TYR A 115 -0.65 19.33 -1.54
C TYR A 115 -0.38 20.35 -2.64
N GLN A 116 0.09 19.89 -3.82
CA GLN A 116 0.44 20.74 -4.94
C GLN A 116 -0.74 21.03 -5.88
N SER A 117 -1.82 20.27 -5.77
CA SER A 117 -3.01 20.42 -6.62
C SER A 117 -4.06 21.39 -6.08
N GLY A 118 -3.72 22.25 -5.12
CA GLY A 118 -4.60 23.32 -4.65
C GLY A 118 -5.24 23.04 -3.28
N ASP A 119 -4.44 22.62 -2.31
CA ASP A 119 -4.86 22.47 -0.90
C ASP A 119 -6.14 21.64 -0.73
N LEU A 120 -6.18 20.46 -1.36
CA LEU A 120 -7.36 19.57 -1.32
C LEU A 120 -7.54 18.89 0.03
N LEU A 121 -6.52 18.88 0.87
CA LEU A 121 -6.54 18.32 2.22
C LEU A 121 -6.29 19.39 3.27
N GLN A 122 -6.88 19.25 4.44
CA GLN A 122 -6.52 20.06 5.60
C GLN A 122 -5.49 19.34 6.48
N PRO A 123 -4.65 20.11 7.20
CA PRO A 123 -3.73 19.51 8.17
C PRO A 123 -4.48 18.76 9.27
N ILE A 124 -3.94 17.63 9.66
CA ILE A 124 -4.42 16.84 10.80
C ILE A 124 -3.95 17.50 12.10
N ASP A 125 -4.88 17.70 13.02
CA ASP A 125 -4.58 18.01 14.41
C ASP A 125 -4.21 16.68 15.13
N GLU A 126 -2.90 16.45 15.30
CA GLU A 126 -2.39 15.20 15.88
C GLU A 126 -2.89 15.00 17.33
N SER A 127 -3.29 16.07 18.04
CA SER A 127 -3.86 15.97 19.40
C SER A 127 -5.26 15.35 19.43
N LYS A 128 -5.95 15.33 18.30
CA LYS A 128 -7.27 14.69 18.12
C LYS A 128 -7.19 13.26 17.62
N VAL A 129 -6.00 12.75 17.30
CA VAL A 129 -5.77 11.39 16.80
C VAL A 129 -5.13 10.52 17.87
N ASN A 130 -5.62 9.31 18.05
CA ASN A 130 -5.03 8.31 18.95
C ASN A 130 -3.72 7.75 18.36
N VAL A 131 -2.68 8.59 18.31
CA VAL A 131 -1.40 8.27 17.64
C VAL A 131 -0.73 7.03 18.24
N ASP A 132 -0.86 6.81 19.55
CA ASP A 132 -0.29 5.65 20.25
C ASP A 132 -0.92 4.31 19.79
N MET A 133 -2.06 4.36 19.13
CA MET A 133 -2.71 3.19 18.54
C MET A 133 -2.19 2.88 17.13
N ILE A 134 -1.32 3.70 16.57
CA ILE A 134 -0.71 3.46 15.25
C ILE A 134 0.66 2.83 15.43
N LEU A 135 0.97 1.79 14.65
CA LEU A 135 2.30 1.16 14.66
C LEU A 135 3.39 2.25 14.48
N PRO A 136 4.31 2.42 15.48
CA PRO A 136 5.27 3.53 15.47
C PRO A 136 6.16 3.57 14.23
N THR A 137 6.45 2.39 13.68
CA THR A 137 7.24 2.25 12.44
C THR A 137 6.51 2.84 11.23
N LEU A 138 5.20 2.60 11.11
CA LEU A 138 4.38 3.15 10.03
C LEU A 138 4.11 4.65 10.20
N TRP A 139 3.87 5.09 11.45
CA TRP A 139 3.76 6.52 11.76
C TRP A 139 5.01 7.29 11.33
N LYS A 140 6.19 6.77 11.67
CA LYS A 140 7.48 7.36 11.27
C LYS A 140 7.72 7.25 9.77
N LYS A 141 7.39 6.11 9.16
CA LYS A 141 7.58 5.87 7.72
C LYS A 141 6.67 6.77 6.89
N SER A 142 5.41 6.95 7.28
CA SER A 142 4.46 7.80 6.55
C SER A 142 4.98 9.22 6.35
N LYS A 143 5.72 9.77 7.33
CA LYS A 143 6.36 11.08 7.20
C LYS A 143 7.32 11.16 6.01
N LYS A 144 8.10 10.11 5.77
CA LYS A 144 9.08 10.06 4.68
C LYS A 144 8.44 9.76 3.33
N LEU A 145 7.30 9.07 3.33
CA LEU A 145 6.61 8.64 2.11
C LEU A 145 5.58 9.67 1.60
N GLY A 146 5.46 10.84 2.21
CA GLY A 146 4.57 11.90 1.74
C GLY A 146 3.45 12.30 2.70
N GLY A 147 3.35 11.68 3.90
CA GLY A 147 2.29 12.01 4.87
C GLY A 147 2.43 13.37 5.58
N VAL A 148 3.57 14.03 5.40
CA VAL A 148 3.87 15.33 6.02
C VAL A 148 4.37 16.33 4.97
N PHE A 149 3.79 17.52 4.94
CA PHE A 149 4.17 18.61 4.05
C PHE A 149 4.32 19.91 4.84
N ARG A 150 5.38 20.68 4.59
CA ARG A 150 5.67 21.95 5.29
C ARG A 150 5.53 21.83 6.82
N ARG A 151 6.06 20.73 7.39
CA ARG A 151 6.02 20.38 8.81
C ARG A 151 4.61 20.11 9.40
N LYS A 152 3.57 20.02 8.59
CA LYS A 152 2.21 19.65 9.00
C LYS A 152 1.89 18.26 8.48
N ARG A 153 1.27 17.42 9.31
CA ARG A 153 0.74 16.13 8.90
C ARG A 153 -0.59 16.30 8.19
N TYR A 154 -0.81 15.52 7.15
CA TYR A 154 -2.07 15.47 6.41
C TYR A 154 -2.64 14.04 6.32
N LEU A 155 -1.79 13.04 6.48
CA LEU A 155 -2.12 11.64 6.25
C LEU A 155 -1.86 10.81 7.51
N VAL A 156 -2.88 10.09 7.97
CA VAL A 156 -2.85 9.20 9.14
C VAL A 156 -2.80 7.76 8.66
N PRO A 157 -1.79 6.95 8.98
CA PRO A 157 -1.74 5.54 8.59
C PRO A 157 -2.99 4.76 8.96
N HIS A 158 -3.53 3.99 8.01
CA HIS A 158 -4.68 3.11 8.18
C HIS A 158 -4.30 1.64 8.01
N ASP A 159 -3.69 1.33 6.88
CA ASP A 159 -3.29 -0.02 6.53
C ASP A 159 -2.06 -0.01 5.62
N TRP A 160 -1.47 -1.17 5.45
CA TRP A 160 -0.34 -1.37 4.56
C TRP A 160 -0.43 -2.75 3.92
N GLY A 161 0.23 -2.90 2.80
CA GLY A 161 0.30 -4.17 2.12
C GLY A 161 1.37 -4.16 1.05
N THR A 162 1.25 -5.15 0.18
CA THR A 162 2.22 -5.37 -0.89
C THR A 162 1.52 -5.68 -2.21
N GLU A 163 2.25 -5.47 -3.29
CA GLU A 163 1.93 -6.05 -4.58
C GLU A 163 3.12 -6.91 -4.99
N ALA A 164 2.88 -8.21 -5.05
CA ALA A 164 3.91 -9.20 -5.33
C ALA A 164 3.32 -10.38 -6.14
N MET A 165 3.91 -11.55 -6.05
CA MET A 165 3.60 -12.65 -6.95
C MET A 165 2.59 -13.61 -6.33
N ILE A 166 1.46 -13.86 -7.01
CA ILE A 166 0.55 -14.96 -6.73
C ILE A 166 0.60 -15.99 -7.84
N TYR A 167 0.53 -17.27 -7.50
CA TYR A 167 0.58 -18.36 -8.48
C TYR A 167 -0.19 -19.61 -8.03
N ASP A 168 -0.59 -20.44 -8.98
CA ASP A 168 -1.20 -21.75 -8.74
C ASP A 168 -0.11 -22.79 -8.50
N SER A 169 0.05 -23.22 -7.25
CA SER A 169 1.08 -24.18 -6.83
C SER A 169 0.88 -25.60 -7.35
N SER A 170 -0.29 -25.91 -7.90
CA SER A 170 -0.52 -27.19 -8.60
C SER A 170 0.07 -27.20 -10.01
N GLN A 171 0.42 -26.05 -10.55
CA GLN A 171 0.98 -25.89 -11.90
C GLN A 171 2.40 -25.33 -11.89
N ARG A 172 2.84 -24.69 -10.80
CA ARG A 172 4.16 -24.05 -10.65
C ARG A 172 4.73 -24.31 -9.26
N ASP A 173 6.03 -24.53 -9.18
CA ASP A 173 6.73 -24.77 -7.91
C ASP A 173 7.75 -23.66 -7.63
N TYR A 174 7.26 -22.45 -7.44
CA TYR A 174 8.12 -21.31 -7.09
C TYR A 174 8.47 -21.29 -5.60
N LYS A 175 9.68 -20.81 -5.30
CA LYS A 175 10.21 -20.73 -3.93
C LYS A 175 10.61 -19.32 -3.58
N TYR A 176 10.44 -18.96 -2.30
CA TYR A 176 11.03 -17.74 -1.76
C TYR A 176 12.54 -17.75 -1.96
N GLY A 177 13.11 -16.60 -2.31
CA GLY A 177 14.54 -16.47 -2.61
C GLY A 177 14.95 -16.79 -4.05
N THR A 178 14.06 -17.39 -4.86
CA THR A 178 14.33 -17.64 -6.29
C THR A 178 13.26 -17.04 -7.22
N LEU A 179 12.00 -16.96 -6.76
CA LEU A 179 10.92 -16.31 -7.52
C LEU A 179 11.27 -14.88 -7.88
N SER A 180 11.07 -14.49 -9.13
CA SER A 180 11.40 -13.17 -9.70
C SER A 180 10.24 -12.61 -10.50
N TYR A 181 10.18 -11.30 -10.68
CA TYR A 181 9.24 -10.71 -11.65
C TYR A 181 9.47 -11.20 -13.07
N SER A 182 10.67 -11.72 -13.40
CA SER A 182 10.92 -12.35 -14.70
C SER A 182 10.08 -13.60 -14.94
N ASP A 183 9.67 -14.32 -13.88
CA ASP A 183 8.88 -15.54 -14.04
C ASP A 183 7.50 -15.27 -14.64
N LEU A 184 6.95 -14.05 -14.50
CA LEU A 184 5.75 -13.63 -15.24
C LEU A 184 5.93 -13.74 -16.76
N TRP A 185 7.16 -13.53 -17.23
CA TRP A 185 7.52 -13.42 -18.64
C TRP A 185 8.30 -14.64 -19.15
N SER A 186 8.18 -15.80 -18.48
CA SER A 186 8.73 -17.06 -18.96
C SER A 186 7.79 -17.72 -19.98
N GLU A 187 8.31 -18.42 -20.99
CA GLU A 187 7.49 -19.07 -22.04
C GLU A 187 6.41 -20.00 -21.47
N GLU A 188 6.68 -20.65 -20.33
CA GLU A 188 5.70 -21.52 -19.65
C GLU A 188 4.46 -20.77 -19.12
N ASN A 189 4.56 -19.44 -18.93
CA ASN A 189 3.48 -18.58 -18.43
C ASN A 189 2.77 -17.78 -19.53
N LYS A 190 3.15 -17.98 -20.79
CA LYS A 190 2.58 -17.26 -21.93
C LYS A 190 1.07 -17.46 -22.05
N GLY A 191 0.32 -16.35 -22.01
CA GLY A 191 -1.14 -16.36 -22.04
C GLY A 191 -1.80 -16.77 -20.73
N LEU A 192 -1.05 -16.86 -19.61
CA LEU A 192 -1.54 -17.27 -18.29
C LEU A 192 -1.29 -16.22 -17.20
N VAL A 193 -0.77 -15.06 -17.56
CA VAL A 193 -0.35 -13.99 -16.63
C VAL A 193 -1.49 -13.05 -16.32
N THR A 194 -1.59 -12.58 -15.08
CA THR A 194 -2.41 -11.43 -14.72
C THR A 194 -1.58 -10.35 -14.02
N VAL A 195 -1.72 -9.11 -14.47
CA VAL A 195 -0.98 -7.96 -13.92
C VAL A 195 -1.82 -6.68 -13.97
N ARG A 196 -1.48 -5.72 -13.12
CA ARG A 196 -2.04 -4.38 -13.19
C ARG A 196 -1.21 -3.53 -14.14
N GLN A 197 -1.82 -2.93 -15.15
CA GLN A 197 -1.10 -2.12 -16.14
C GLN A 197 -0.20 -1.04 -15.52
N LYS A 198 -0.68 -0.34 -14.48
CA LYS A 198 0.06 0.76 -13.83
C LYS A 198 1.31 0.28 -13.10
N SER A 199 1.24 -0.83 -12.40
CA SER A 199 2.28 -1.33 -11.50
C SER A 199 3.17 -2.41 -12.11
N SER A 200 2.73 -3.07 -13.19
CA SER A 200 3.56 -4.03 -13.91
C SER A 200 4.86 -3.40 -14.43
N PHE A 201 4.83 -2.13 -14.84
CA PHE A 201 6.04 -1.39 -15.19
C PHE A 201 7.07 -1.34 -14.06
N MET A 202 6.63 -1.31 -12.79
CA MET A 202 7.55 -1.31 -11.66
C MET A 202 8.17 -2.70 -11.47
N GLY A 203 7.39 -3.78 -11.58
CA GLY A 203 7.93 -5.15 -11.54
C GLY A 203 8.91 -5.42 -12.68
N ILE A 204 8.54 -5.06 -13.92
CA ILE A 204 9.44 -5.12 -15.09
C ILE A 204 10.72 -4.32 -14.84
N GLY A 205 10.58 -3.08 -14.35
CA GLY A 205 11.71 -2.19 -14.13
C GLY A 205 12.65 -2.69 -13.03
N LEU A 206 12.14 -3.22 -11.93
CA LEU A 206 12.96 -3.80 -10.87
C LEU A 206 13.73 -5.04 -11.36
N TYR A 207 13.08 -5.88 -12.17
CA TYR A 207 13.74 -7.02 -12.82
C TYR A 207 14.86 -6.57 -13.76
N LEU A 208 14.58 -5.66 -14.72
CA LEU A 208 15.56 -5.19 -15.71
C LEU A 208 16.70 -4.39 -15.07
N ASP A 209 16.44 -3.66 -13.98
CA ASP A 209 17.48 -2.98 -13.18
C ASP A 209 18.41 -4.01 -12.52
N ARG A 210 17.84 -5.07 -11.92
CA ARG A 210 18.59 -6.12 -11.24
C ARG A 210 19.57 -6.84 -12.17
N ILE A 211 19.16 -7.10 -13.41
CA ILE A 211 20.03 -7.75 -14.41
C ILE A 211 20.93 -6.77 -15.19
N GLY A 212 20.82 -5.46 -14.90
CA GLY A 212 21.65 -4.41 -15.51
C GLY A 212 21.23 -3.96 -16.90
N GLU A 213 20.09 -4.42 -17.44
CA GLU A 213 19.62 -4.01 -18.77
C GLU A 213 19.02 -2.60 -18.78
N VAL A 214 18.33 -2.21 -17.71
CA VAL A 214 17.75 -0.87 -17.54
C VAL A 214 18.13 -0.31 -16.17
N PRO A 215 19.38 0.17 -15.99
CA PRO A 215 19.80 0.78 -14.73
C PRO A 215 18.90 1.95 -14.35
N SER A 216 18.33 1.93 -13.14
CA SER A 216 17.34 2.89 -12.67
C SER A 216 17.40 3.14 -11.17
N ASN A 217 18.49 2.68 -10.50
CA ASN A 217 18.61 2.71 -9.05
C ASN A 217 17.37 2.09 -8.37
N ARG A 218 17.00 0.88 -8.78
CA ARG A 218 15.77 0.21 -8.35
C ARG A 218 14.53 1.07 -8.58
N MET A 219 14.40 1.63 -9.77
CA MET A 219 13.31 2.51 -10.19
C MET A 219 13.23 3.87 -9.45
N LEU A 220 14.09 4.17 -8.48
CA LEU A 220 14.05 5.43 -7.76
C LEU A 220 14.43 6.64 -8.61
N ASP A 221 15.22 6.44 -9.66
CA ASP A 221 15.59 7.51 -10.59
C ASP A 221 14.39 8.04 -11.38
N THR A 222 13.33 7.24 -11.53
CA THR A 222 12.09 7.63 -12.22
C THR A 222 11.27 8.66 -11.43
N TYR A 223 11.64 8.98 -10.20
CA TYR A 223 11.00 9.99 -9.37
C TYR A 223 11.76 11.32 -9.29
N LYS A 224 12.96 11.39 -9.87
CA LYS A 224 13.81 12.59 -9.84
C LYS A 224 13.23 13.73 -10.68
N ASP A 225 12.94 13.42 -11.94
CA ASP A 225 12.38 14.32 -12.93
C ASP A 225 11.70 13.54 -14.06
N GLU A 226 10.87 14.23 -14.85
CA GLU A 226 10.08 13.61 -15.92
C GLU A 226 10.97 13.04 -17.04
N ALA A 227 12.11 13.67 -17.35
CA ALA A 227 13.03 13.20 -18.39
C ALA A 227 13.67 11.85 -17.97
N SER A 228 14.13 11.76 -16.72
CA SER A 228 14.68 10.52 -16.15
C SER A 228 13.63 9.41 -16.12
N MET A 229 12.38 9.73 -15.76
CA MET A 229 11.30 8.76 -15.82
C MET A 229 11.11 8.26 -17.25
N ARG A 230 10.96 9.16 -18.22
CA ARG A 230 10.70 8.79 -19.62
C ARG A 230 11.83 7.95 -20.21
N ALA A 231 13.08 8.29 -19.93
CA ALA A 231 14.25 7.54 -20.42
C ALA A 231 14.24 6.06 -19.95
N VAL A 232 13.77 5.80 -18.75
CA VAL A 232 13.59 4.44 -18.22
C VAL A 232 12.32 3.82 -18.79
N TRP A 233 11.16 4.49 -18.67
CA TRP A 233 9.87 3.93 -19.02
C TRP A 233 9.68 3.67 -20.51
N ASP A 234 10.35 4.39 -21.40
CA ASP A 234 10.34 4.08 -22.85
C ASP A 234 10.91 2.68 -23.13
N LYS A 235 11.97 2.27 -22.40
CA LYS A 235 12.52 0.92 -22.50
C LYS A 235 11.59 -0.13 -21.91
N LEU A 236 10.96 0.18 -20.75
CA LEU A 236 9.98 -0.73 -20.14
C LEU A 236 8.76 -0.91 -21.02
N LEU A 237 8.34 0.13 -21.74
CA LEU A 237 7.21 0.06 -22.67
C LEU A 237 7.48 -0.91 -23.82
N VAL A 238 8.69 -0.90 -24.40
CA VAL A 238 9.08 -1.87 -25.42
C VAL A 238 8.90 -3.28 -24.91
N PHE A 239 9.49 -3.59 -23.74
CA PHE A 239 9.34 -4.89 -23.10
C PHE A 239 7.86 -5.24 -22.85
N ALA A 240 7.08 -4.31 -22.30
CA ALA A 240 5.68 -4.53 -21.97
C ALA A 240 4.81 -4.81 -23.23
N ILE A 241 5.09 -4.14 -24.36
CA ILE A 241 4.40 -4.36 -25.63
C ILE A 241 4.73 -5.74 -26.19
N GLU A 242 6.00 -6.13 -26.21
CA GLU A 242 6.44 -7.45 -26.69
C GLU A 242 5.76 -8.59 -25.90
N HIS A 243 5.55 -8.41 -24.60
CA HIS A 243 4.96 -9.41 -23.72
C HIS A 243 3.46 -9.22 -23.48
N LYS A 244 2.81 -8.20 -24.07
CA LYS A 244 1.37 -7.92 -23.86
C LYS A 244 0.49 -9.14 -24.10
N LYS A 245 0.79 -9.93 -25.15
CA LYS A 245 0.06 -11.17 -25.50
C LYS A 245 0.21 -12.32 -24.47
N TRP A 246 1.11 -12.19 -23.50
CA TRP A 246 1.30 -13.14 -22.42
C TRP A 246 0.29 -12.94 -21.30
N VAL A 247 -0.28 -11.71 -21.24
CA VAL A 247 -1.25 -11.33 -20.23
C VAL A 247 -2.62 -11.89 -20.61
N ARG A 248 -3.14 -12.76 -19.76
CA ARG A 248 -4.50 -13.33 -19.85
C ARG A 248 -5.55 -12.29 -19.53
N GLN A 249 -5.29 -11.51 -18.48
CA GLN A 249 -6.18 -10.47 -18.01
C GLN A 249 -5.40 -9.36 -17.32
N PHE A 250 -5.70 -8.11 -17.66
CA PHE A 250 -5.32 -6.97 -16.83
C PHE A 250 -6.35 -6.77 -15.72
N TRP A 251 -5.89 -6.40 -14.53
CA TRP A 251 -6.76 -6.12 -13.41
C TRP A 251 -6.59 -4.67 -12.92
N ASN A 252 -7.65 -4.10 -12.31
CA ASN A 252 -7.64 -2.75 -11.74
C ASN A 252 -8.17 -2.70 -10.31
N ASN A 253 -8.88 -3.73 -9.87
CA ASN A 253 -9.49 -3.84 -8.55
C ASN A 253 -9.46 -5.29 -8.03
N THR A 254 -9.87 -5.48 -6.79
CA THR A 254 -9.94 -6.79 -6.14
C THR A 254 -10.76 -7.80 -6.94
N GLN A 255 -11.93 -7.42 -7.45
CA GLN A 255 -12.80 -8.35 -8.17
C GLN A 255 -12.19 -8.83 -9.48
N ASP A 256 -11.49 -7.96 -10.21
CA ASP A 256 -10.76 -8.35 -11.42
C ASP A 256 -9.68 -9.38 -11.10
N THR A 257 -8.96 -9.19 -9.97
CA THR A 257 -7.93 -10.14 -9.52
C THR A 257 -8.53 -11.51 -9.22
N LEU A 258 -9.65 -11.57 -8.48
CA LEU A 258 -10.35 -12.83 -8.20
C LEU A 258 -10.82 -13.51 -9.49
N ASN A 259 -11.41 -12.75 -10.42
CA ASN A 259 -11.90 -13.27 -11.69
C ASN A 259 -10.76 -13.83 -12.56
N ALA A 260 -9.56 -13.23 -12.50
CA ALA A 260 -8.42 -13.72 -13.26
C ALA A 260 -8.07 -15.18 -12.91
N PHE A 261 -8.06 -15.53 -11.63
CA PHE A 261 -7.73 -16.88 -11.17
C PHE A 261 -8.93 -17.83 -11.18
N TYR A 262 -10.11 -17.38 -10.75
CA TYR A 262 -11.27 -18.26 -10.59
C TYR A 262 -12.04 -18.53 -11.87
N GLN A 263 -12.02 -17.57 -12.81
CA GLN A 263 -12.84 -17.66 -14.03
C GLN A 263 -12.01 -17.69 -15.31
N ASN A 264 -10.86 -17.00 -15.35
CA ASN A 264 -10.11 -16.78 -16.56
C ASN A 264 -8.80 -17.58 -16.63
N ASN A 265 -8.60 -18.54 -15.72
CA ASN A 265 -7.48 -19.49 -15.73
C ASN A 265 -6.09 -18.81 -15.74
N ALA A 266 -5.93 -17.68 -15.07
CA ALA A 266 -4.60 -17.16 -14.80
C ALA A 266 -3.85 -18.13 -13.86
N VAL A 267 -2.56 -18.33 -14.12
CA VAL A 267 -1.71 -19.25 -13.34
C VAL A 267 -0.73 -18.50 -12.46
N ILE A 268 -0.32 -17.32 -12.90
CA ILE A 268 0.62 -16.44 -12.18
C ILE A 268 0.22 -14.99 -12.34
N GLY A 269 0.50 -14.15 -11.34
CA GLY A 269 0.22 -12.72 -11.44
C GLY A 269 1.02 -11.88 -10.49
N GLN A 270 1.17 -10.60 -10.84
CA GLN A 270 1.57 -9.54 -9.92
C GLN A 270 0.31 -8.89 -9.36
N CYS A 271 -0.02 -9.16 -8.11
CA CYS A 271 -1.29 -8.79 -7.50
C CYS A 271 -1.11 -8.20 -6.09
N TRP A 272 -2.13 -7.49 -5.60
CA TRP A 272 -2.18 -7.06 -4.21
C TRP A 272 -2.29 -8.25 -3.27
N ASP A 273 -1.70 -8.10 -2.09
CA ASP A 273 -1.76 -9.12 -1.03
C ASP A 273 -3.19 -9.38 -0.52
N GLY A 274 -4.02 -8.36 -0.32
CA GLY A 274 -5.38 -8.53 0.17
C GLY A 274 -6.17 -9.62 -0.56
N PRO A 275 -6.51 -9.46 -1.85
CA PRO A 275 -7.19 -10.51 -2.61
C PRO A 275 -6.37 -11.81 -2.68
N SER A 276 -5.04 -11.73 -2.72
CA SER A 276 -4.16 -12.90 -2.83
C SER A 276 -4.19 -13.77 -1.57
N LEU A 277 -4.10 -13.16 -0.38
CA LEU A 277 -4.18 -13.88 0.89
C LEU A 277 -5.57 -14.49 1.12
N ARG A 278 -6.63 -13.77 0.69
CA ARG A 278 -7.99 -14.34 0.67
C ARG A 278 -8.06 -15.58 -0.22
N MET A 279 -7.54 -15.51 -1.44
CA MET A 279 -7.48 -16.67 -2.34
C MET A 279 -6.64 -17.82 -1.77
N MET A 280 -5.52 -17.53 -1.08
CA MET A 280 -4.75 -18.57 -0.38
C MET A 280 -5.60 -19.28 0.66
N LYS A 281 -6.37 -18.53 1.47
CA LYS A 281 -7.28 -19.08 2.49
C LYS A 281 -8.41 -19.90 1.85
N GLU A 282 -9.07 -19.36 0.84
CA GLU A 282 -10.24 -19.96 0.18
C GLU A 282 -9.87 -21.22 -0.62
N THR A 283 -8.63 -21.37 -1.07
CA THR A 283 -8.15 -22.53 -1.87
C THR A 283 -7.27 -23.49 -1.08
N ASP A 284 -7.25 -23.38 0.25
CA ASP A 284 -6.40 -24.17 1.15
C ASP A 284 -4.94 -24.22 0.69
N GLY A 285 -4.42 -23.06 0.27
CA GLY A 285 -3.02 -22.88 -0.16
C GLY A 285 -2.70 -23.43 -1.55
N LYS A 286 -3.70 -23.80 -2.39
CA LYS A 286 -3.47 -24.06 -3.80
C LYS A 286 -2.95 -22.83 -4.52
N LEU A 287 -3.56 -21.67 -4.31
CA LEU A 287 -2.97 -20.39 -4.70
C LEU A 287 -2.01 -19.94 -3.61
N ARG A 288 -0.81 -19.49 -3.99
CA ARG A 288 0.24 -19.05 -3.08
C ARG A 288 0.73 -17.67 -3.44
N TYR A 289 1.04 -16.87 -2.42
CA TYR A 289 1.56 -15.52 -2.56
C TYR A 289 2.96 -15.43 -1.96
N LEU A 290 3.92 -14.96 -2.73
CA LEU A 290 5.32 -14.83 -2.32
C LEU A 290 5.97 -13.55 -2.82
N MET A 291 6.96 -13.07 -2.05
CA MET A 291 7.80 -11.94 -2.44
C MET A 291 8.85 -12.38 -3.47
N PRO A 292 8.98 -11.66 -4.61
CA PRO A 292 10.06 -11.90 -5.56
C PRO A 292 11.42 -11.43 -5.01
N VAL A 293 12.50 -11.91 -5.62
CA VAL A 293 13.88 -11.55 -5.22
C VAL A 293 14.18 -10.06 -5.35
N GLU A 294 13.48 -9.35 -6.21
CA GLU A 294 13.56 -7.89 -6.36
C GLU A 294 12.91 -7.14 -5.20
N GLY A 295 12.08 -7.81 -4.41
CA GLY A 295 11.24 -7.27 -3.36
C GLY A 295 9.82 -6.95 -3.85
N GLY A 296 8.81 -7.28 -3.03
CA GLY A 296 7.42 -6.88 -3.28
C GLY A 296 7.25 -5.36 -3.20
N LEU A 297 6.32 -4.81 -3.98
CA LEU A 297 6.00 -3.38 -3.97
C LEU A 297 5.19 -3.04 -2.72
N GLY A 298 5.84 -2.50 -1.69
CA GLY A 298 5.19 -2.09 -0.45
C GLY A 298 4.45 -0.77 -0.59
N TRP A 299 3.21 -0.72 -0.14
CA TRP A 299 2.39 0.48 -0.09
C TRP A 299 1.84 0.72 1.33
N LEU A 300 1.46 1.97 1.61
CA LEU A 300 0.89 2.41 2.87
C LEU A 300 -0.26 3.35 2.56
N ASP A 301 -1.47 2.94 2.93
CA ASP A 301 -2.64 3.77 2.76
C ASP A 301 -3.04 4.46 4.06
N THR A 302 -3.72 5.57 3.91
CA THR A 302 -3.89 6.52 4.98
C THR A 302 -5.33 7.03 5.03
N MET A 303 -5.70 7.64 6.14
CA MET A 303 -6.90 8.45 6.28
C MET A 303 -6.54 9.93 6.19
N ALA A 304 -7.32 10.70 5.47
CA ALA A 304 -7.14 12.14 5.32
C ALA A 304 -8.48 12.86 5.38
N ILE A 305 -8.45 14.12 5.80
CA ILE A 305 -9.62 14.99 5.89
C ILE A 305 -9.54 16.01 4.73
N PRO A 306 -10.49 16.00 3.78
CA PRO A 306 -10.55 17.00 2.72
C PRO A 306 -10.68 18.43 3.26
N SER A 307 -10.13 19.40 2.51
CA SER A 307 -10.15 20.81 2.94
C SER A 307 -11.56 21.41 3.04
N GLY A 308 -12.52 20.87 2.29
CA GLY A 308 -13.92 21.26 2.29
C GLY A 308 -14.83 20.34 3.11
N ALA A 309 -14.29 19.51 4.01
CA ALA A 309 -15.06 18.62 4.88
C ALA A 309 -16.00 19.42 5.80
N ALA A 310 -17.27 19.02 5.84
CA ALA A 310 -18.28 19.69 6.64
C ALA A 310 -18.33 19.17 8.09
N ASN A 311 -17.96 17.91 8.32
CA ASN A 311 -18.14 17.20 9.57
C ASN A 311 -16.81 16.76 10.19
N VAL A 312 -15.87 17.71 10.36
CA VAL A 312 -14.46 17.46 10.75
C VAL A 312 -14.36 16.72 12.09
N GLU A 313 -15.16 17.06 13.10
CA GLU A 313 -15.12 16.38 14.40
C GLU A 313 -15.63 14.94 14.30
N ASN A 314 -16.66 14.69 13.47
CA ASN A 314 -17.14 13.35 13.20
C ASN A 314 -16.10 12.52 12.42
N ALA A 315 -15.33 13.19 11.56
CA ALA A 315 -14.20 12.55 10.85
C ALA A 315 -13.12 12.08 11.85
N TYR A 316 -12.71 12.91 12.82
CA TYR A 316 -11.77 12.48 13.87
C TYR A 316 -12.35 11.36 14.72
N ALA A 317 -13.65 11.40 15.07
CA ALA A 317 -14.30 10.33 15.80
C ALA A 317 -14.24 8.99 15.02
N PHE A 318 -14.49 9.03 13.72
CA PHE A 318 -14.45 7.83 12.87
C PHE A 318 -12.99 7.32 12.67
N ILE A 319 -12.03 8.21 12.44
CA ILE A 319 -10.60 7.87 12.37
C ILE A 319 -10.18 7.13 13.65
N ASN A 320 -10.47 7.69 14.84
CA ASN A 320 -10.11 7.08 16.11
C ASN A 320 -10.85 5.76 16.36
N HIS A 321 -12.07 5.60 15.86
CA HIS A 321 -12.78 4.34 15.93
C HIS A 321 -12.10 3.25 15.12
N LEU A 322 -11.67 3.57 13.88
CA LEU A 322 -10.92 2.65 13.03
C LEU A 322 -9.54 2.30 13.61
N LEU A 323 -8.94 3.21 14.38
CA LEU A 323 -7.65 3.01 15.07
C LEU A 323 -7.79 2.15 16.35
N THR A 324 -8.92 1.51 16.62
CA THR A 324 -9.02 0.56 17.74
C THR A 324 -8.56 -0.85 17.32
N PRO A 325 -7.93 -1.63 18.21
CA PRO A 325 -7.41 -2.96 17.88
C PRO A 325 -8.44 -3.89 17.24
N LYS A 326 -9.65 -3.90 17.80
CA LYS A 326 -10.75 -4.72 17.26
C LYS A 326 -11.15 -4.32 15.84
N MET A 327 -11.23 -3.02 15.54
CA MET A 327 -11.56 -2.55 14.19
C MET A 327 -10.45 -2.84 13.20
N GLY A 328 -9.20 -2.72 13.63
CA GLY A 328 -8.04 -3.15 12.84
C GLY A 328 -8.04 -4.65 12.54
N GLY A 329 -8.43 -5.48 13.49
CA GLY A 329 -8.58 -6.93 13.29
C GLY A 329 -9.72 -7.29 12.33
N ILE A 330 -10.90 -6.65 12.48
CA ILE A 330 -12.03 -6.82 11.56
C ILE A 330 -11.62 -6.44 10.14
N PHE A 331 -10.94 -5.29 9.97
CA PHE A 331 -10.42 -4.87 8.69
C PHE A 331 -9.51 -5.94 8.07
N ALA A 332 -8.50 -6.39 8.80
CA ALA A 332 -7.50 -7.33 8.26
C ALA A 332 -8.09 -8.71 7.94
N ASN A 333 -9.02 -9.23 8.75
CA ASN A 333 -9.68 -10.51 8.48
C ASN A 333 -10.55 -10.48 7.23
N ASN A 334 -11.24 -9.36 6.98
CA ASN A 334 -12.16 -9.24 5.86
C ASN A 334 -11.45 -8.84 4.55
N SER A 335 -10.48 -7.93 4.62
CA SER A 335 -9.77 -7.41 3.44
C SER A 335 -8.61 -8.30 3.00
N GLY A 336 -7.93 -8.96 3.94
CA GLY A 336 -6.64 -9.63 3.73
C GLY A 336 -5.44 -8.67 3.78
N TYR A 337 -5.65 -7.36 3.93
CA TYR A 337 -4.59 -6.36 4.10
C TYR A 337 -4.12 -6.26 5.55
N ASN A 338 -2.99 -5.62 5.77
CA ASN A 338 -2.39 -5.48 7.09
C ASN A 338 -2.81 -4.18 7.75
N SER A 339 -3.41 -4.26 8.93
CA SER A 339 -3.77 -3.07 9.70
C SER A 339 -2.54 -2.31 10.20
N ALA A 340 -2.61 -0.99 10.20
CA ALA A 340 -1.62 -0.13 10.86
C ALA A 340 -1.83 0.02 12.37
N VAL A 341 -2.83 -0.67 12.94
CA VAL A 341 -3.25 -0.51 14.33
C VAL A 341 -2.49 -1.44 15.27
N VAL A 342 -1.96 -0.88 16.36
CA VAL A 342 -1.32 -1.64 17.43
C VAL A 342 -2.34 -2.61 18.07
N GLY A 343 -1.96 -3.87 18.24
CA GLY A 343 -2.83 -4.90 18.83
C GLY A 343 -3.89 -5.49 17.90
N ALA A 344 -4.01 -5.04 16.65
CA ALA A 344 -4.96 -5.60 15.68
C ALA A 344 -4.73 -7.10 15.43
N ASN A 345 -3.47 -7.56 15.53
CA ASN A 345 -3.09 -8.96 15.35
C ASN A 345 -3.70 -9.91 16.41
N GLU A 346 -4.11 -9.39 17.56
CA GLU A 346 -4.80 -10.18 18.60
C GLU A 346 -6.19 -10.61 18.14
N TYR A 347 -6.80 -9.84 17.24
CA TYR A 347 -8.13 -10.06 16.69
C TYR A 347 -8.13 -10.79 15.33
N LEU A 348 -6.94 -11.19 14.84
CA LEU A 348 -6.86 -11.99 13.62
C LEU A 348 -7.31 -13.43 13.86
N GLU A 349 -8.07 -13.97 12.90
CA GLU A 349 -8.41 -15.38 12.83
C GLU A 349 -7.15 -16.24 12.61
N SER A 350 -7.20 -17.50 13.04
CA SER A 350 -6.08 -18.44 12.90
C SER A 350 -5.60 -18.60 11.46
N ASP A 351 -6.53 -18.71 10.52
CA ASP A 351 -6.23 -18.89 9.11
C ASP A 351 -5.62 -17.63 8.49
N SER A 352 -6.08 -16.44 8.91
CA SER A 352 -5.47 -15.17 8.50
C SER A 352 -4.02 -15.07 8.98
N LYS A 353 -3.74 -15.50 10.23
CA LYS A 353 -2.36 -15.56 10.75
C LYS A 353 -1.49 -16.54 9.97
N LYS A 354 -2.03 -17.71 9.61
CA LYS A 354 -1.33 -18.76 8.85
C LYS A 354 -0.94 -18.26 7.46
N VAL A 355 -1.90 -17.78 6.67
CA VAL A 355 -1.62 -17.31 5.30
C VAL A 355 -0.68 -16.12 5.28
N PHE A 356 -0.78 -15.21 6.25
CA PHE A 356 0.18 -14.12 6.39
C PHE A 356 1.61 -14.64 6.62
N ALA A 357 1.78 -15.62 7.52
CA ALA A 357 3.09 -16.19 7.81
C ALA A 357 3.71 -16.92 6.60
N GLU A 358 2.88 -17.53 5.76
CA GLU A 358 3.31 -18.20 4.54
C GLU A 358 3.67 -17.21 3.43
N ALA A 359 2.91 -16.10 3.31
CA ALA A 359 3.11 -15.07 2.30
C ALA A 359 4.37 -14.21 2.56
N TYR A 360 4.74 -14.04 3.83
CA TYR A 360 5.87 -13.20 4.24
C TYR A 360 6.90 -14.02 5.05
N PRO A 361 7.55 -15.02 4.42
CA PRO A 361 8.55 -15.83 5.09
C PRO A 361 9.83 -15.04 5.36
N GLU A 362 10.62 -15.49 6.35
CA GLU A 362 11.98 -15.02 6.62
C GLU A 362 12.11 -13.48 6.69
N ASP A 363 12.93 -12.88 5.80
CA ASP A 363 13.22 -11.45 5.70
C ASP A 363 12.34 -10.72 4.65
N ALA A 364 11.26 -11.35 4.17
CA ALA A 364 10.43 -10.84 3.08
C ALA A 364 9.94 -9.40 3.29
N ILE A 365 9.56 -9.05 4.54
CA ILE A 365 9.10 -7.69 4.89
C ILE A 365 10.25 -6.69 4.87
N ASP A 366 11.45 -7.10 5.25
CA ASP A 366 12.63 -6.23 5.26
C ASP A 366 13.09 -5.86 3.84
N ARG A 367 12.78 -6.71 2.86
CA ARG A 367 13.15 -6.56 1.45
C ARG A 367 12.14 -5.79 0.62
N LEU A 368 11.03 -5.32 1.19
CA LEU A 368 10.02 -4.57 0.46
C LEU A 368 10.58 -3.32 -0.21
N TRP A 369 10.22 -3.16 -1.47
CA TRP A 369 10.40 -1.92 -2.20
C TRP A 369 9.19 -1.01 -1.95
N TRP A 370 9.39 0.12 -1.31
CA TRP A 370 8.29 1.03 -0.96
C TRP A 370 8.08 2.09 -2.04
N TRP A 371 6.83 2.29 -2.44
CA TRP A 371 6.47 3.38 -3.34
C TRP A 371 7.01 4.71 -2.81
N ALA A 372 7.78 5.43 -3.66
CA ALA A 372 8.34 6.71 -3.32
C ALA A 372 7.31 7.84 -3.47
N PRO A 373 7.44 8.97 -2.75
CA PRO A 373 6.56 10.12 -2.91
C PRO A 373 6.49 10.56 -4.37
N GLN A 374 5.29 10.55 -4.94
CA GLN A 374 5.05 10.86 -6.35
C GLN A 374 5.08 12.38 -6.58
N PRO A 375 6.00 12.90 -7.42
CA PRO A 375 5.90 14.28 -7.92
C PRO A 375 4.57 14.51 -8.64
N ALA A 376 4.07 15.74 -8.66
CA ALA A 376 2.76 16.07 -9.24
C ALA A 376 2.60 15.68 -10.72
N TRP A 377 3.68 15.68 -11.48
CA TRP A 377 3.71 15.28 -12.90
C TRP A 377 3.69 13.75 -13.09
N TRP A 378 4.12 12.97 -12.10
CA TRP A 378 4.41 11.56 -12.22
C TRP A 378 3.20 10.70 -12.63
N SER A 379 2.06 10.94 -12.01
CA SER A 379 0.82 10.18 -12.29
C SER A 379 0.33 10.42 -13.74
N ALA A 380 0.40 11.68 -14.21
CA ALA A 380 0.03 12.02 -15.59
C ALA A 380 1.00 11.41 -16.62
N ALA A 381 2.31 11.43 -16.35
CA ALA A 381 3.29 10.79 -17.20
C ALA A 381 3.08 9.28 -17.26
N ARG A 382 2.84 8.62 -16.11
CA ARG A 382 2.53 7.19 -16.03
C ARG A 382 1.29 6.81 -16.84
N ALA A 383 0.23 7.62 -16.77
CA ALA A 383 -1.01 7.38 -17.52
C ALA A 383 -0.75 7.29 -19.02
N GLN A 384 0.11 8.16 -19.59
CA GLN A 384 0.48 8.12 -21.00
C GLN A 384 1.13 6.78 -21.41
N TYR A 385 1.92 6.14 -20.53
CA TYR A 385 2.51 4.83 -20.82
C TYR A 385 1.47 3.71 -20.78
N VAL A 386 0.51 3.78 -19.86
CA VAL A 386 -0.63 2.87 -19.83
C VAL A 386 -1.44 3.00 -21.12
N ASP A 387 -1.71 4.23 -21.59
CA ASP A 387 -2.43 4.49 -22.83
C ASP A 387 -1.67 3.94 -24.06
N LYS A 388 -0.34 4.17 -24.13
CA LYS A 388 0.51 3.59 -25.19
C LYS A 388 0.50 2.07 -25.18
N LEU A 389 0.56 1.43 -23.98
CA LEU A 389 0.46 -0.02 -23.85
C LEU A 389 -0.92 -0.52 -24.31
N ASN A 390 -2.00 0.21 -24.01
CA ASN A 390 -3.34 -0.16 -24.45
C ASN A 390 -3.50 -0.08 -25.96
N ALA A 391 -2.91 0.94 -26.58
CA ALA A 391 -3.00 1.20 -28.02
C ALA A 391 -2.15 0.24 -28.88
N ALA A 392 -1.11 -0.40 -28.30
CA ALA A 392 -0.28 -1.39 -28.97
C ALA A 392 -0.93 -2.78 -28.97
#